data_6c38efc18fc06efc726b1c3947825f5c
#
_entry.id   6c38efc18fc06efc726b1c3947825f5c
#
_cell.length_a   1.000
_cell.length_b   1.000
_cell.length_c   1.000
_cell.angle_alpha   90.00
_cell.angle_beta   90.00
_cell.angle_gamma   90.00
#
_symmetry.space_group_name_H-M   'P 1'
#
loop_
_entity.id
_entity.type
_entity.pdbx_description
1 polymer ?
#
loop_
_entity_poly.entity_id
_entity_poly.type
_entity_poly.pdbx_seq_one_letter_code
_entity_poly.pdbx_strand_id
1 'polypeptide(L)'
;LEEEEWGLDHGTWSVLKYVYPNADVPIVQMSINAQLSEQEHYDLAKALKPLRDEGILIVASGNVVHNLRTIDWQENATPLPWANQFNDFFKDRLAAHDLNALIHWRDAGEMARMSIPSPDHYWPLLYILGASDTQEPIHIVTDGIELGSISMLSFAIGNIH
;
A
#
# COMPACT_ATOMS: atom_id res chain seq x y z
N LEU A 1 -0.12 -9.78 21.02
CA LEU A 1 -0.63 -11.15 21.11
C LEU A 1 -0.13 -11.88 19.89
N GLU A 2 0.65 -12.94 20.08
CA GLU A 2 0.99 -13.89 19.01
C GLU A 2 -0.18 -14.86 18.90
N GLU A 3 -0.79 -14.95 17.71
CA GLU A 3 -1.79 -15.96 17.41
C GLU A 3 -1.19 -16.98 16.46
N GLU A 4 -0.89 -18.16 16.94
CA GLU A 4 -0.35 -19.26 16.15
C GLU A 4 -1.41 -19.98 15.31
N GLU A 5 -2.71 -19.74 15.55
CA GLU A 5 -3.81 -20.41 14.86
C GLU A 5 -4.14 -19.82 13.49
N TRP A 6 -3.67 -18.60 13.21
CA TRP A 6 -3.89 -17.93 11.93
C TRP A 6 -2.64 -18.02 11.06
N GLY A 7 -2.75 -18.67 9.93
CA GLY A 7 -1.70 -18.65 8.91
C GLY A 7 -1.57 -17.26 8.25
N LEU A 8 -0.55 -17.10 7.42
CA LEU A 8 -0.38 -15.89 6.61
C LEU A 8 -1.60 -15.71 5.70
N ASP A 9 -2.14 -14.49 5.62
CA ASP A 9 -3.25 -14.17 4.73
C ASP A 9 -2.85 -14.19 3.24
N HIS A 10 -3.85 -14.12 2.37
CA HIS A 10 -3.62 -14.20 0.92
C HIS A 10 -2.83 -12.99 0.38
N GLY A 11 -2.98 -11.81 0.95
CA GLY A 11 -2.21 -10.62 0.58
C GLY A 11 -0.71 -10.79 0.88
N THR A 12 -0.40 -11.53 1.93
CA THR A 12 0.98 -11.84 2.33
C THR A 12 1.58 -12.97 1.48
N TRP A 13 0.97 -14.17 1.52
CA TRP A 13 1.59 -15.33 0.87
C TRP A 13 1.54 -15.28 -0.66
N SER A 14 0.54 -14.64 -1.26
CA SER A 14 0.46 -14.53 -2.73
C SER A 14 1.61 -13.74 -3.33
N VAL A 15 2.18 -12.79 -2.59
CA VAL A 15 3.35 -12.01 -2.97
C VAL A 15 4.64 -12.72 -2.55
N LEU A 16 4.75 -13.08 -1.28
CA LEU A 16 6.01 -13.54 -0.70
C LEU A 16 6.46 -14.90 -1.23
N LYS A 17 5.56 -15.77 -1.68
CA LYS A 17 5.94 -17.03 -2.34
C LYS A 17 6.74 -16.86 -3.63
N TYR A 18 6.65 -15.69 -4.27
CA TYR A 18 7.45 -15.37 -5.45
C TYR A 18 8.72 -14.62 -5.10
N VAL A 19 8.69 -13.80 -4.07
CA VAL A 19 9.87 -13.04 -3.60
C VAL A 19 10.83 -13.95 -2.84
N TYR A 20 10.31 -14.86 -2.01
CA TYR A 20 11.08 -15.82 -1.21
C TYR A 20 10.58 -17.26 -1.45
N PRO A 21 10.80 -17.83 -2.64
CA PRO A 21 10.24 -19.12 -3.02
C PRO A 21 10.75 -20.31 -2.17
N ASN A 22 11.90 -20.14 -1.53
CA ASN A 22 12.48 -21.17 -0.67
C ASN A 22 11.92 -21.13 0.77
N ALA A 23 11.11 -20.12 1.11
CA ALA A 23 10.56 -19.92 2.45
C ALA A 23 11.65 -19.95 3.56
N ASP A 24 12.81 -19.36 3.29
CA ASP A 24 13.99 -19.36 4.14
C ASP A 24 14.13 -18.06 4.95
N VAL A 25 13.20 -17.11 4.79
CA VAL A 25 13.13 -15.86 5.55
C VAL A 25 11.97 -15.92 6.54
N PRO A 26 12.20 -15.71 7.84
CA PRO A 26 11.13 -15.61 8.83
C PRO A 26 10.20 -14.44 8.52
N ILE A 27 8.89 -14.67 8.67
CA ILE A 27 7.85 -13.67 8.36
C ILE A 27 7.00 -13.47 9.61
N VAL A 28 6.77 -12.21 9.96
CA VAL A 28 5.79 -11.78 10.96
C VAL A 28 4.73 -10.95 10.26
N GLN A 29 3.48 -11.39 10.34
CA GLN A 29 2.34 -10.64 9.83
C GLN A 29 1.76 -9.77 10.94
N MET A 30 1.64 -8.47 10.67
CA MET A 30 1.05 -7.51 11.59
C MET A 30 -0.40 -7.22 11.18
N SER A 31 -1.32 -7.39 12.13
CA SER A 31 -2.73 -7.04 11.94
C SER A 31 -2.94 -5.53 11.98
N ILE A 32 -3.83 -5.03 11.12
CA ILE A 32 -4.23 -3.62 11.07
C ILE A 32 -5.48 -3.41 11.93
N ASN A 33 -5.44 -2.45 12.85
CA ASN A 33 -6.57 -2.12 13.71
C ASN A 33 -7.56 -1.20 12.99
N ALA A 34 -8.70 -1.72 12.57
CA ALA A 34 -9.73 -0.97 11.84
C ALA A 34 -10.40 0.17 12.64
N GLN A 35 -10.05 0.35 13.91
CA GLN A 35 -10.58 1.45 14.75
C GLN A 35 -9.68 2.69 14.74
N LEU A 36 -8.48 2.59 14.19
CA LEU A 36 -7.57 3.72 14.08
C LEU A 36 -7.91 4.58 12.86
N SER A 37 -7.66 5.88 12.99
CA SER A 37 -7.66 6.82 11.88
C SER A 37 -6.40 6.64 11.02
N GLU A 38 -6.39 7.20 9.81
CA GLU A 38 -5.23 7.21 8.92
C GLU A 38 -4.00 7.84 9.59
N GLN A 39 -4.20 8.93 10.34
CA GLN A 39 -3.11 9.57 11.07
C GLN A 39 -2.53 8.65 12.17
N GLU A 40 -3.40 7.95 12.90
CA GLU A 40 -2.95 7.02 13.94
C GLU A 40 -2.22 5.81 13.36
N HIS A 41 -2.63 5.29 12.21
CA HIS A 41 -1.88 4.25 11.48
C HIS A 41 -0.47 4.73 11.11
N TYR A 42 -0.38 5.92 10.53
CA TYR A 42 0.90 6.53 10.17
C TYR A 42 1.79 6.77 11.41
N ASP A 43 1.22 7.28 12.51
CA ASP A 43 1.98 7.55 13.74
C ASP A 43 2.45 6.25 14.42
N LEU A 44 1.62 5.21 14.42
CA LEU A 44 2.02 3.88 14.90
C LEU A 44 3.18 3.31 14.08
N ALA A 45 3.14 3.49 12.77
CA ALA A 45 4.16 2.99 11.87
C ALA A 45 5.55 3.59 12.10
N LYS A 46 5.63 4.80 12.64
CA LYS A 46 6.93 5.42 13.03
C LYS A 46 7.70 4.57 14.04
N ALA A 47 6.99 3.81 14.89
CA ALA A 47 7.62 2.91 15.84
C ALA A 47 8.27 1.68 15.17
N LEU A 48 7.94 1.38 13.92
CA LEU A 48 8.53 0.28 13.15
C LEU A 48 9.85 0.69 12.47
N LYS A 49 10.11 2.00 12.31
CA LYS A 49 11.28 2.49 11.60
C LYS A 49 12.61 1.92 12.11
N PRO A 50 12.88 1.83 13.43
CA PRO A 50 14.14 1.27 13.94
C PRO A 50 14.38 -0.19 13.52
N LEU A 51 13.33 -0.96 13.23
CA LEU A 51 13.47 -2.35 12.79
C LEU A 51 14.22 -2.47 11.45
N ARG A 52 14.16 -1.44 10.62
CA ARG A 52 14.88 -1.41 9.34
C ARG A 52 16.40 -1.38 9.55
N ASP A 53 16.88 -0.71 10.62
CA ASP A 53 18.30 -0.69 11.00
C ASP A 53 18.77 -2.05 11.54
N GLU A 54 17.84 -2.91 11.97
CA GLU A 54 18.08 -4.29 12.39
C GLU A 54 18.05 -5.28 11.22
N GLY A 55 17.89 -4.79 9.99
CA GLY A 55 17.84 -5.62 8.77
C GLY A 55 16.48 -6.25 8.50
N ILE A 56 15.41 -5.73 9.10
CA ILE A 56 14.04 -6.21 8.87
C ILE A 56 13.44 -5.44 7.68
N LEU A 57 13.04 -6.18 6.64
CA LEU A 57 12.30 -5.63 5.52
C LEU A 57 10.82 -5.46 5.90
N ILE A 58 10.31 -4.24 5.81
CA ILE A 58 8.88 -3.96 6.00
C ILE A 58 8.19 -4.03 4.64
N VAL A 59 7.22 -4.92 4.51
CA VAL A 59 6.44 -5.12 3.29
C VAL A 59 4.98 -4.83 3.59
N ALA A 60 4.32 -4.07 2.73
CA ALA A 60 2.88 -3.85 2.79
C ALA A 60 2.22 -4.33 1.49
N SER A 61 1.09 -4.99 1.62
CA SER A 61 0.27 -5.42 0.49
C SER A 61 -1.10 -4.75 0.56
N GLY A 62 -1.51 -4.15 -0.54
CA GLY A 62 -2.77 -3.42 -0.69
C GLY A 62 -2.85 -2.75 -2.05
N ASN A 63 -3.80 -1.86 -2.25
CA ASN A 63 -3.97 -1.13 -3.51
C ASN A 63 -4.35 0.33 -3.22
N VAL A 64 -3.76 1.27 -3.96
CA VAL A 64 -4.15 2.69 -3.87
C VAL A 64 -5.50 2.97 -4.54
N VAL A 65 -5.87 2.17 -5.55
CA VAL A 65 -7.21 2.14 -6.14
C VAL A 65 -7.74 0.73 -6.02
N HIS A 66 -8.88 0.54 -5.35
CA HIS A 66 -9.49 -0.76 -5.15
C HIS A 66 -11.02 -0.67 -5.07
N ASN A 67 -11.68 -0.66 -6.22
CA ASN A 67 -13.14 -0.61 -6.27
C ASN A 67 -13.72 -1.80 -7.03
N LEU A 68 -14.00 -2.87 -6.30
CA LEU A 68 -14.55 -4.10 -6.86
C LEU A 68 -15.97 -3.96 -7.43
N ARG A 69 -16.69 -2.87 -7.09
CA ARG A 69 -18.08 -2.65 -7.59
C ARG A 69 -18.11 -2.21 -9.04
N THR A 70 -16.97 -1.75 -9.57
CA THR A 70 -16.83 -1.18 -10.91
C THR A 70 -15.86 -1.96 -11.79
N ILE A 71 -15.53 -3.19 -11.40
CA ILE A 71 -14.64 -4.07 -12.17
C ILE A 71 -15.24 -4.36 -13.54
N ASP A 72 -14.42 -4.18 -14.56
CA ASP A 72 -14.66 -4.71 -15.91
C ASP A 72 -13.77 -5.94 -16.11
N TRP A 73 -14.40 -7.10 -16.24
CA TRP A 73 -13.71 -8.38 -16.41
C TRP A 73 -13.21 -8.65 -17.83
N GLN A 74 -13.30 -7.66 -18.72
CA GLN A 74 -12.77 -7.80 -20.07
C GLN A 74 -11.24 -7.75 -20.04
N GLU A 75 -10.62 -8.55 -20.87
CA GLU A 75 -9.19 -8.44 -21.15
C GLU A 75 -8.89 -7.06 -21.73
N ASN A 76 -7.91 -6.36 -21.18
CA ASN A 76 -7.57 -4.96 -21.53
C ASN A 76 -8.70 -3.95 -21.25
N ALA A 77 -9.44 -4.12 -20.17
CA ALA A 77 -10.44 -3.16 -19.72
C ALA A 77 -9.86 -1.74 -19.64
N THR A 78 -10.58 -0.78 -20.20
CA THR A 78 -10.14 0.62 -20.16
C THR A 78 -10.21 1.17 -18.74
N PRO A 79 -9.11 1.73 -18.20
CA PRO A 79 -9.13 2.36 -16.89
C PRO A 79 -10.20 3.44 -16.78
N LEU A 80 -10.94 3.43 -15.69
CA LEU A 80 -11.95 4.46 -15.42
C LEU A 80 -11.26 5.80 -15.13
N PRO A 81 -11.81 6.93 -15.61
CA PRO A 81 -11.15 8.24 -15.48
C PRO A 81 -10.78 8.61 -14.04
N TRP A 82 -11.66 8.36 -13.08
CA TRP A 82 -11.40 8.64 -11.68
C TRP A 82 -10.29 7.75 -11.08
N ALA A 83 -10.16 6.50 -11.59
CA ALA A 83 -9.12 5.57 -11.15
C ALA A 83 -7.73 6.07 -11.59
N ASN A 84 -7.59 6.48 -12.87
CA ASN A 84 -6.36 7.10 -13.35
C ASN A 84 -6.05 8.40 -12.60
N GLN A 85 -7.04 9.28 -12.44
CA GLN A 85 -6.85 10.55 -11.76
C GLN A 85 -6.35 10.38 -10.33
N PHE A 86 -6.88 9.40 -9.58
CA PHE A 86 -6.43 9.16 -8.21
C PHE A 86 -5.07 8.46 -8.19
N ASN A 87 -4.80 7.52 -9.09
CA ASN A 87 -3.50 6.88 -9.21
C ASN A 87 -2.39 7.91 -9.53
N ASP A 88 -2.66 8.84 -10.44
CA ASP A 88 -1.73 9.91 -10.78
C ASP A 88 -1.56 10.90 -9.62
N PHE A 89 -2.67 11.33 -8.99
CA PHE A 89 -2.62 12.15 -7.77
C PHE A 89 -1.74 11.50 -6.69
N PHE A 90 -1.93 10.20 -6.46
CA PHE A 90 -1.14 9.47 -5.47
C PHE A 90 0.36 9.51 -5.81
N LYS A 91 0.73 9.21 -7.05
CA LYS A 91 2.14 9.23 -7.49
C LYS A 91 2.76 10.62 -7.37
N ASP A 92 2.02 11.67 -7.71
CA ASP A 92 2.48 13.05 -7.59
C ASP A 92 2.73 13.43 -6.12
N ARG A 93 1.80 13.07 -5.21
CA ARG A 93 1.95 13.34 -3.78
C ARG A 93 3.08 12.52 -3.17
N LEU A 94 3.22 11.26 -3.59
CA LEU A 94 4.31 10.39 -3.16
C LEU A 94 5.67 10.96 -3.58
N ALA A 95 5.83 11.33 -4.85
CA ALA A 95 7.05 11.94 -5.39
C ALA A 95 7.40 13.28 -4.73
N ALA A 96 6.38 14.04 -4.32
CA ALA A 96 6.55 15.30 -3.59
C ALA A 96 6.79 15.12 -2.08
N HIS A 97 6.78 13.88 -1.57
CA HIS A 97 6.77 13.58 -0.13
C HIS A 97 5.67 14.31 0.64
N ASP A 98 4.54 14.56 -0.01
CA ASP A 98 3.37 15.21 0.58
C ASP A 98 2.56 14.21 1.43
N LEU A 99 3.14 13.84 2.56
CA LEU A 99 2.54 12.87 3.48
C LEU A 99 1.18 13.33 3.99
N ASN A 100 1.00 14.65 4.16
CA ASN A 100 -0.28 15.19 4.60
C ASN A 100 -1.41 14.88 3.62
N ALA A 101 -1.18 15.07 2.32
CA ALA A 101 -2.18 14.74 1.30
C ALA A 101 -2.44 13.23 1.21
N LEU A 102 -1.42 12.39 1.43
CA LEU A 102 -1.57 10.93 1.42
C LEU A 102 -2.32 10.41 2.65
N ILE A 103 -2.09 10.99 3.82
CA ILE A 103 -2.83 10.65 5.05
C ILE A 103 -4.28 11.12 4.95
N HIS A 104 -4.51 12.35 4.47
CA HIS A 104 -5.83 12.94 4.32
C HIS A 104 -6.41 12.74 2.91
N TRP A 105 -6.19 11.60 2.32
CA TRP A 105 -6.57 11.26 0.94
C TRP A 105 -8.05 11.58 0.60
N ARG A 106 -8.93 11.60 1.58
CA ARG A 106 -10.36 11.93 1.39
C ARG A 106 -10.57 13.36 0.90
N ASP A 107 -9.62 14.26 1.18
CA ASP A 107 -9.68 15.67 0.75
C ASP A 107 -9.48 15.82 -0.77
N ALA A 108 -8.95 14.80 -1.44
CA ALA A 108 -8.88 14.73 -2.89
C ALA A 108 -10.26 14.56 -3.58
N GLY A 109 -11.33 14.46 -2.80
CA GLY A 109 -12.70 14.56 -3.26
C GLY A 109 -13.27 13.28 -3.85
N GLU A 110 -14.03 13.42 -4.97
CA GLU A 110 -14.81 12.30 -5.52
C GLU A 110 -13.92 11.19 -6.07
N MET A 111 -12.84 11.51 -6.77
CA MET A 111 -11.92 10.51 -7.30
C MET A 111 -11.36 9.60 -6.20
N ALA A 112 -11.07 10.16 -5.02
CA ALA A 112 -10.58 9.41 -3.86
C ALA A 112 -11.67 8.49 -3.28
N ARG A 113 -12.89 9.00 -3.12
CA ARG A 113 -14.02 8.19 -2.62
C ARG A 113 -14.39 7.03 -3.55
N MET A 114 -14.27 7.26 -4.86
CA MET A 114 -14.48 6.21 -5.86
C MET A 114 -13.35 5.18 -5.85
N SER A 115 -12.12 5.62 -5.64
CA SER A 115 -10.93 4.76 -5.62
C SER A 115 -10.82 3.92 -4.36
N ILE A 116 -11.27 4.46 -3.21
CA ILE A 116 -11.14 3.83 -1.89
C ILE A 116 -12.53 3.77 -1.24
N PRO A 117 -13.42 2.86 -1.68
CA PRO A 117 -14.75 2.70 -1.07
C PRO A 117 -14.67 2.16 0.36
N SER A 118 -13.59 1.43 0.70
CA SER A 118 -13.19 1.05 2.05
C SER A 118 -11.67 1.18 2.17
N PRO A 119 -11.12 1.65 3.29
CA PRO A 119 -9.72 2.02 3.40
C PRO A 119 -8.76 0.85 3.72
N ASP A 120 -9.27 -0.35 3.93
CA ASP A 120 -8.51 -1.54 4.32
C ASP A 120 -7.35 -1.87 3.36
N HIS A 121 -7.54 -1.67 2.06
CA HIS A 121 -6.49 -1.83 1.06
C HIS A 121 -5.53 -0.64 0.96
N TYR A 122 -5.89 0.51 1.54
CA TYR A 122 -5.06 1.70 1.55
C TYR A 122 -4.20 1.80 2.83
N TRP A 123 -4.72 1.38 3.97
CA TRP A 123 -4.00 1.48 5.26
C TRP A 123 -2.61 0.85 5.28
N PRO A 124 -2.34 -0.31 4.63
CA PRO A 124 -0.99 -0.88 4.61
C PRO A 124 0.09 0.08 4.12
N LEU A 125 -0.24 0.95 3.16
CA LEU A 125 0.62 1.99 2.66
C LEU A 125 1.12 2.94 3.75
N LEU A 126 0.25 3.34 4.69
CA LEU A 126 0.58 4.28 5.75
C LEU A 126 1.70 3.75 6.66
N TYR A 127 1.80 2.42 6.78
CA TYR A 127 2.88 1.77 7.52
C TYR A 127 4.22 1.89 6.81
N ILE A 128 4.24 1.80 5.49
CA ILE A 128 5.47 2.03 4.71
C ILE A 128 5.90 3.48 4.82
N LEU A 129 4.97 4.42 4.67
CA LEU A 129 5.25 5.85 4.77
C LEU A 129 5.73 6.25 6.17
N GLY A 130 5.12 5.72 7.24
CA GLY A 130 5.52 6.01 8.61
C GLY A 130 6.87 5.40 9.01
N ALA A 131 7.20 4.25 8.46
CA ALA A 131 8.46 3.55 8.71
C ALA A 131 9.64 4.07 7.86
N SER A 132 9.42 5.02 6.94
CA SER A 132 10.45 5.58 6.07
C SER A 132 10.83 7.01 6.46
N ASP A 133 11.94 7.49 5.90
CA ASP A 133 12.33 8.89 5.96
C ASP A 133 11.87 9.66 4.72
N THR A 134 11.50 10.93 4.91
CA THR A 134 11.09 11.81 3.80
C THR A 134 12.23 12.16 2.83
N GLN A 135 13.45 11.80 3.15
CA GLN A 135 14.62 12.02 2.29
C GLN A 135 15.05 10.76 1.53
N GLU A 136 14.40 9.63 1.79
CA GLU A 136 14.73 8.39 1.10
C GLU A 136 14.21 8.41 -0.34
N PRO A 137 14.96 7.87 -1.30
CA PRO A 137 14.51 7.77 -2.68
C PRO A 137 13.30 6.83 -2.78
N ILE A 138 12.39 7.20 -3.67
CA ILE A 138 11.20 6.41 -3.98
C ILE A 138 11.34 5.84 -5.39
N HIS A 139 11.12 4.55 -5.53
CA HIS A 139 11.25 3.83 -6.78
C HIS A 139 9.92 3.18 -7.13
N ILE A 140 9.29 3.65 -8.21
CA ILE A 140 8.10 2.99 -8.77
C ILE A 140 8.57 1.71 -9.47
N VAL A 141 8.03 0.57 -9.08
CA VAL A 141 8.37 -0.76 -9.62
C VAL A 141 7.38 -1.18 -10.69
N THR A 142 6.08 -1.06 -10.40
CA THR A 142 5.00 -1.27 -11.38
C THR A 142 4.02 -0.11 -11.31
N ASP A 143 3.31 0.15 -12.40
CA ASP A 143 2.25 1.14 -12.49
C ASP A 143 1.20 0.66 -13.48
N GLY A 144 -0.02 1.11 -13.31
CA GLY A 144 -1.13 0.83 -14.19
C GLY A 144 -2.43 0.53 -13.44
N ILE A 145 -3.52 0.54 -14.19
CA ILE A 145 -4.86 0.16 -13.71
C ILE A 145 -5.30 -1.07 -14.48
N GLU A 146 -5.61 -2.12 -13.76
CA GLU A 146 -6.19 -3.35 -14.28
C GLU A 146 -7.70 -3.41 -13.99
N LEU A 147 -8.42 -4.17 -14.81
CA LEU A 147 -9.86 -4.36 -14.66
C LEU A 147 -10.66 -3.05 -14.53
N GLY A 148 -10.14 -1.96 -15.06
CA GLY A 148 -10.73 -0.64 -15.04
C GLY A 148 -10.64 0.12 -13.71
N SER A 149 -10.45 -0.55 -12.57
CA SER A 149 -10.59 0.05 -11.24
C SER A 149 -9.70 -0.52 -10.14
N ILE A 150 -8.62 -1.23 -10.51
CA ILE A 150 -7.64 -1.79 -9.57
C ILE A 150 -6.26 -1.28 -9.94
N SER A 151 -5.61 -0.53 -9.04
CA SER A 151 -4.24 -0.09 -9.24
C SER A 151 -3.26 -1.23 -8.99
N MET A 152 -2.34 -1.41 -9.93
CA MET A 152 -1.20 -2.33 -9.81
C MET A 152 0.07 -1.59 -9.38
N LEU A 153 -0.08 -0.34 -8.90
CA LEU A 153 1.05 0.46 -8.44
C LEU A 153 1.80 -0.27 -7.31
N SER A 154 3.08 -0.48 -7.52
CA SER A 154 3.99 -0.89 -6.47
C SER A 154 5.23 0.01 -6.46
N PHE A 155 5.77 0.23 -5.28
CA PHE A 155 6.95 1.08 -5.10
C PHE A 155 7.78 0.60 -3.92
N ALA A 156 9.04 1.01 -3.90
CA ALA A 156 9.95 0.81 -2.79
C ALA A 156 10.51 2.16 -2.31
N ILE A 157 10.79 2.26 -1.01
CA ILE A 157 11.43 3.42 -0.39
C ILE A 157 12.75 2.98 0.21
N GLY A 158 13.82 3.68 -0.12
CA GLY A 158 15.17 3.39 0.31
C GLY A 158 16.10 3.07 -0.86
N ASN A 159 17.34 2.73 -0.54
CA ASN A 159 18.32 2.34 -1.56
C ASN A 159 18.06 0.90 -2.04
N ILE A 160 17.79 0.74 -3.31
CA ILE A 160 17.69 -0.56 -3.98
C ILE A 160 19.07 -0.90 -4.53
N HIS A 161 19.64 -2.00 -4.09
CA HIS A 161 20.94 -2.52 -4.53
C HIS A 161 20.76 -3.74 -5.43
#